data_52f918ab1617473ce18c10e2c4f1d44e
#
_entry.id   52f918ab1617473ce18c10e2c4f1d44e
#
_cell.length_a   1.000
_cell.length_b   1.000
_cell.length_c   1.000
_cell.angle_alpha   90.00
_cell.angle_beta   90.00
_cell.angle_gamma   90.00
#
_symmetry.space_group_name_H-M   'P 1'
#
loop_
_entity.id
_entity.type
_entity.pdbx_description
1 polymer ?
#
loop_
_entity_poly.entity_id
_entity_poly.type
_entity_poly.pdbx_seq_one_letter_code
_entity_poly.pdbx_strand_id
1 'polypeptide(L)'
;MMKKTLFISLALALSLNAGNIQIQNMPKVKERISVPSKEDTIYSYHDSIKDSIKAVVNISTEKKIKNNFIGGGVFNDPFFQQFFGDLGGMIPKERMERALGSGVIISKDGYIVTNNHVIDGADKIKVTIPGSNKEYSATLVGTDSESDLAVIRITKDNLPTIKFSDSNDILVGDLVFAIGNPFGVGESVTQGIVSALNKSGIGINSYENFIQTDASINPGNSGGALIDSRGGLVGINTAIISKTGGNHGIGFAIPSNMVKDIVTQLIKTGKIERGYLGVGLQDLSDDLQNSYDNKEGAVVISVEKDSPAKKAGILVWDLITEVNGKKVKNTNELRNLIGSMLPNQRVTLKVIRDKKERAFTLTLAERKNPNKKKPFLLKTVCKVS
;
A
#
# COMPACT_ATOMS: atom_id res chain seq x y z
N MET A 1 -20.34 46.76 50.48
CA MET A 1 -20.41 45.30 50.31
C MET A 1 -20.47 44.98 48.81
N MET A 2 -19.33 44.70 48.19
CA MET A 2 -19.25 44.35 46.76
C MET A 2 -19.23 42.82 46.63
N LYS A 3 -20.23 42.22 45.99
CA LYS A 3 -20.28 40.81 45.64
C LYS A 3 -19.39 40.55 44.41
N LYS A 4 -18.30 39.82 44.62
CA LYS A 4 -17.45 39.31 43.53
C LYS A 4 -18.17 38.10 42.92
N THR A 5 -18.59 38.21 41.66
CA THR A 5 -19.11 37.10 40.86
C THR A 5 -17.95 36.37 40.23
N LEU A 6 -17.73 35.11 40.61
CA LEU A 6 -16.69 34.24 40.09
C LEU A 6 -17.24 33.59 38.81
N PHE A 7 -16.70 33.96 37.66
CA PHE A 7 -16.93 33.25 36.39
C PHE A 7 -16.04 32.02 36.34
N ILE A 8 -16.64 30.85 36.47
CA ILE A 8 -15.98 29.56 36.19
C ILE A 8 -16.20 29.29 34.71
N SER A 9 -15.12 29.50 33.90
CA SER A 9 -15.05 29.05 32.50
C SER A 9 -14.83 27.55 32.47
N LEU A 10 -15.89 26.82 32.15
CA LEU A 10 -15.84 25.38 31.88
C LEU A 10 -15.19 25.18 30.50
N ALA A 11 -13.90 24.91 30.49
CA ALA A 11 -13.21 24.46 29.29
C ALA A 11 -13.64 23.02 28.98
N LEU A 12 -14.52 22.87 27.97
CA LEU A 12 -14.91 21.58 27.44
C LEU A 12 -13.73 21.04 26.65
N ALA A 13 -12.90 20.20 27.26
CA ALA A 13 -11.88 19.43 26.53
C ALA A 13 -12.60 18.37 25.68
N LEU A 14 -12.79 18.65 24.41
CA LEU A 14 -13.11 17.65 23.40
C LEU A 14 -11.89 16.72 23.29
N SER A 15 -11.89 15.62 24.03
CA SER A 15 -11.00 14.50 23.78
C SER A 15 -11.38 13.90 22.43
N LEU A 16 -10.58 14.20 21.41
CA LEU A 16 -10.56 13.45 20.17
C LEU A 16 -10.19 12.00 20.53
N ASN A 17 -11.19 11.15 20.66
CA ASN A 17 -11.01 9.71 20.71
C ASN A 17 -10.41 9.28 19.36
N ALA A 18 -9.09 9.20 19.29
CA ALA A 18 -8.41 8.48 18.24
C ALA A 18 -8.89 7.03 18.32
N GLY A 19 -9.74 6.63 17.37
CA GLY A 19 -10.38 5.32 17.38
C GLY A 19 -9.33 4.21 17.33
N ASN A 20 -9.29 3.39 18.37
CA ASN A 20 -8.54 2.13 18.35
C ASN A 20 -9.37 1.13 17.54
N ILE A 21 -8.98 0.89 16.29
CA ILE A 21 -9.58 -0.20 15.53
C ILE A 21 -9.05 -1.56 16.03
N GLN A 22 -9.93 -2.54 16.07
CA GLN A 22 -9.54 -3.93 16.30
C GLN A 22 -9.46 -4.67 14.97
N ILE A 23 -8.24 -4.75 14.41
CA ILE A 23 -7.97 -5.58 13.22
C ILE A 23 -7.93 -7.04 13.68
N GLN A 24 -8.80 -7.87 13.09
CA GLN A 24 -8.82 -9.30 13.37
C GLN A 24 -7.71 -9.99 12.59
N ASN A 25 -6.98 -10.88 13.27
CA ASN A 25 -5.92 -11.67 12.65
C ASN A 25 -6.35 -13.12 12.42
N MET A 26 -5.81 -13.73 11.37
CA MET A 26 -5.88 -15.17 11.16
C MET A 26 -4.94 -15.92 12.12
N PRO A 27 -5.27 -17.16 12.51
CA PRO A 27 -4.31 -18.05 13.16
C PRO A 27 -3.06 -18.26 12.30
N LYS A 28 -1.90 -18.45 12.96
CA LYS A 28 -0.65 -18.76 12.25
C LYS A 28 -0.80 -20.03 11.40
N VAL A 29 -0.11 -20.05 10.26
CA VAL A 29 -0.04 -21.25 9.41
C VAL A 29 0.69 -22.35 10.18
N LYS A 30 0.06 -23.52 10.30
CA LYS A 30 0.65 -24.70 10.94
C LYS A 30 1.16 -25.73 9.94
N GLU A 31 0.45 -25.86 8.83
CA GLU A 31 0.71 -26.93 7.86
C GLU A 31 0.29 -26.50 6.44
N ARG A 32 1.00 -27.01 5.44
CA ARG A 32 0.65 -26.92 4.01
C ARG A 32 0.49 -28.34 3.48
N ILE A 33 -0.71 -28.66 3.01
CA ILE A 33 -1.06 -30.00 2.51
C ILE A 33 -1.29 -29.97 1.01
N SER A 34 -0.91 -31.07 0.35
CA SER A 34 -1.26 -31.34 -1.03
C SER A 34 -2.71 -31.78 -1.13
N VAL A 35 -3.40 -31.38 -2.20
CA VAL A 35 -4.79 -31.78 -2.45
C VAL A 35 -4.79 -33.25 -2.95
N PRO A 36 -5.44 -34.18 -2.24
CA PRO A 36 -5.58 -35.56 -2.73
C PRO A 36 -6.54 -35.59 -3.93
N SER A 37 -6.30 -36.52 -4.86
CA SER A 37 -7.18 -36.73 -6.03
C SER A 37 -8.19 -37.84 -5.70
N LYS A 38 -9.50 -37.56 -5.86
CA LYS A 38 -10.60 -38.52 -5.83
C LYS A 38 -11.57 -38.23 -6.96
N GLU A 39 -12.01 -39.28 -7.68
CA GLU A 39 -12.80 -39.16 -8.89
C GLU A 39 -14.23 -38.61 -8.68
N ASP A 40 -14.80 -38.79 -7.48
CA ASP A 40 -16.18 -38.42 -7.12
C ASP A 40 -16.24 -37.14 -6.28
N THR A 41 -15.16 -36.38 -6.19
CA THR A 41 -15.03 -35.22 -5.29
C THR A 41 -14.71 -33.94 -6.05
N ILE A 42 -15.50 -32.90 -5.80
CA ILE A 42 -15.21 -31.54 -6.27
C ILE A 42 -14.39 -30.82 -5.19
N TYR A 43 -13.21 -30.31 -5.57
CA TYR A 43 -12.43 -29.44 -4.71
C TYR A 43 -12.93 -28.01 -4.81
N SER A 44 -13.43 -27.47 -3.71
CA SER A 44 -14.00 -26.14 -3.66
C SER A 44 -13.44 -25.37 -2.45
N TYR A 45 -13.05 -24.13 -2.68
CA TYR A 45 -12.65 -23.20 -1.63
C TYR A 45 -13.81 -22.31 -1.17
N HIS A 46 -15.04 -22.53 -1.68
CA HIS A 46 -16.19 -21.70 -1.40
C HIS A 46 -16.36 -21.43 0.11
N ASP A 47 -16.35 -22.48 0.94
CA ASP A 47 -16.56 -22.32 2.38
C ASP A 47 -15.46 -21.54 3.08
N SER A 48 -14.22 -21.60 2.58
CA SER A 48 -13.10 -20.85 3.14
C SER A 48 -13.14 -19.37 2.79
N ILE A 49 -13.62 -19.02 1.58
CA ILE A 49 -13.50 -17.66 1.03
C ILE A 49 -14.81 -16.86 1.07
N LYS A 50 -15.98 -17.49 1.24
CA LYS A 50 -17.32 -16.86 1.18
C LYS A 50 -17.49 -15.65 2.09
N ASP A 51 -16.87 -15.66 3.28
CA ASP A 51 -16.98 -14.53 4.21
C ASP A 51 -16.05 -13.38 3.81
N SER A 52 -14.89 -13.69 3.23
CA SER A 52 -13.96 -12.67 2.71
C SER A 52 -14.52 -11.96 1.49
N ILE A 53 -15.26 -12.67 0.63
CA ILE A 53 -15.98 -12.09 -0.51
C ILE A 53 -16.92 -10.98 -0.05
N LYS A 54 -17.70 -11.23 1.02
CA LYS A 54 -18.66 -10.25 1.59
C LYS A 54 -17.98 -8.97 2.11
N ALA A 55 -16.70 -9.02 2.42
CA ALA A 55 -15.94 -7.88 2.92
C ALA A 55 -15.32 -7.03 1.80
N VAL A 56 -15.43 -7.44 0.52
CA VAL A 56 -14.90 -6.67 -0.61
C VAL A 56 -16.02 -5.86 -1.26
N VAL A 57 -15.88 -4.53 -1.23
CA VAL A 57 -16.89 -3.58 -1.69
C VAL A 57 -16.53 -2.96 -3.03
N ASN A 58 -17.53 -2.46 -3.74
CA ASN A 58 -17.31 -1.55 -4.87
C ASN A 58 -17.11 -0.12 -4.36
N ILE A 59 -16.16 0.59 -4.96
CA ILE A 59 -15.93 2.02 -4.75
C ILE A 59 -16.15 2.74 -6.07
N SER A 60 -17.03 3.73 -6.06
CA SER A 60 -17.22 4.67 -7.17
C SER A 60 -16.89 6.09 -6.73
N THR A 61 -16.19 6.83 -7.59
CA THR A 61 -15.81 8.21 -7.31
C THR A 61 -16.39 9.14 -8.35
N GLU A 62 -16.69 10.37 -7.95
CA GLU A 62 -17.13 11.44 -8.82
C GLU A 62 -16.17 12.62 -8.67
N LYS A 63 -15.66 13.15 -9.82
CA LYS A 63 -14.81 14.33 -9.87
C LYS A 63 -15.39 15.34 -10.83
N LYS A 64 -15.56 16.58 -10.38
CA LYS A 64 -15.98 17.70 -11.21
C LYS A 64 -14.76 18.33 -11.90
N ILE A 65 -14.69 18.23 -13.22
CA ILE A 65 -13.66 18.96 -13.98
C ILE A 65 -14.19 20.34 -14.29
N LYS A 66 -13.60 21.38 -13.67
CA LYS A 66 -13.76 22.76 -14.13
C LYS A 66 -12.86 22.94 -15.34
N ASN A 67 -13.47 23.23 -16.50
CA ASN A 67 -12.75 23.54 -17.73
C ASN A 67 -11.85 24.76 -17.55
N ASN A 68 -10.59 24.53 -17.17
CA ASN A 68 -9.46 25.38 -17.50
C ASN A 68 -8.20 24.52 -17.53
N PHE A 69 -7.68 24.28 -18.72
CA PHE A 69 -6.42 23.61 -19.02
C PHE A 69 -6.42 22.08 -19.11
N ILE A 70 -6.16 21.63 -20.31
CA ILE A 70 -5.62 20.32 -20.67
C ILE A 70 -4.31 20.12 -19.88
N GLY A 71 -4.28 19.12 -18.98
CA GLY A 71 -3.03 18.65 -18.40
C GLY A 71 -3.02 18.50 -16.90
N GLY A 72 -3.05 17.27 -16.42
CA GLY A 72 -2.62 16.89 -15.07
C GLY A 72 -3.70 16.42 -14.12
N GLY A 73 -4.17 15.20 -14.27
CA GLY A 73 -4.95 14.46 -13.27
C GLY A 73 -4.54 12.98 -13.30
N VAL A 74 -5.03 12.18 -12.38
CA VAL A 74 -4.84 10.72 -12.30
C VAL A 74 -5.09 10.00 -13.64
N PHE A 75 -5.90 10.58 -14.52
CA PHE A 75 -6.14 10.12 -15.88
C PHE A 75 -4.97 10.39 -16.86
N ASN A 76 -3.93 11.14 -16.45
CA ASN A 76 -2.66 11.24 -17.16
C ASN A 76 -1.62 10.22 -16.66
N ASP A 77 -1.95 9.41 -15.66
CA ASP A 77 -1.16 8.23 -15.35
C ASP A 77 -1.27 7.26 -16.54
N PRO A 78 -0.14 6.91 -17.18
CA PRO A 78 -0.13 5.97 -18.30
C PRO A 78 -0.82 4.64 -17.97
N PHE A 79 -0.75 4.21 -16.72
CA PHE A 79 -1.41 3.02 -16.20
C PHE A 79 -2.95 3.19 -16.21
N PHE A 80 -3.45 4.34 -15.78
CA PHE A 80 -4.90 4.60 -15.73
C PHE A 80 -5.46 4.89 -17.14
N GLN A 81 -4.73 5.60 -18.00
CA GLN A 81 -5.11 5.85 -19.40
C GLN A 81 -5.17 4.56 -20.21
N GLN A 82 -4.26 3.62 -19.96
CA GLN A 82 -4.23 2.34 -20.63
C GLN A 82 -5.46 1.48 -20.27
N PHE A 83 -6.06 1.68 -19.08
CA PHE A 83 -7.22 0.93 -18.59
C PHE A 83 -8.57 1.59 -18.87
N PHE A 84 -8.63 2.92 -18.87
CA PHE A 84 -9.89 3.67 -18.91
C PHE A 84 -9.95 4.70 -20.06
N GLY A 85 -8.90 4.83 -20.87
CA GLY A 85 -8.66 5.95 -21.78
C GLY A 85 -9.54 6.05 -23.01
N ASP A 86 -10.33 5.06 -23.41
CA ASP A 86 -11.01 5.07 -24.71
C ASP A 86 -12.54 4.93 -24.65
N LEU A 87 -13.17 5.24 -23.53
CA LEU A 87 -14.64 5.34 -23.41
C LEU A 87 -15.20 6.74 -23.74
N GLY A 88 -14.42 7.59 -24.42
CA GLY A 88 -14.68 9.01 -24.64
C GLY A 88 -15.18 9.39 -26.01
N GLY A 89 -16.38 8.98 -26.41
CA GLY A 89 -17.11 9.59 -27.53
C GLY A 89 -17.99 10.76 -27.04
N MET A 90 -17.74 11.98 -27.58
CA MET A 90 -18.54 13.22 -27.50
C MET A 90 -18.58 13.97 -26.15
N ILE A 91 -18.01 15.17 -26.14
CA ILE A 91 -17.76 16.05 -24.99
C ILE A 91 -18.93 16.98 -24.71
N PRO A 92 -19.58 16.94 -23.53
CA PRO A 92 -20.34 18.06 -22.97
C PRO A 92 -19.47 18.93 -22.06
N LYS A 93 -19.83 20.20 -21.93
CA LYS A 93 -19.09 21.29 -21.25
C LYS A 93 -18.87 21.13 -19.73
N GLU A 94 -19.50 20.18 -19.07
CA GLU A 94 -19.25 19.76 -17.69
C GLU A 94 -19.16 18.24 -17.66
N ARG A 95 -17.95 17.73 -17.51
CA ARG A 95 -17.73 16.27 -17.46
C ARG A 95 -17.58 15.84 -16.01
N MET A 96 -18.47 14.98 -15.55
CA MET A 96 -18.28 14.17 -14.33
C MET A 96 -17.46 12.93 -14.71
N GLU A 97 -16.23 12.88 -14.27
CA GLU A 97 -15.43 11.67 -14.36
C GLU A 97 -15.80 10.73 -13.23
N ARG A 98 -16.02 9.47 -13.56
CA ARG A 98 -16.26 8.38 -12.61
C ARG A 98 -15.13 7.39 -12.70
N ALA A 99 -14.45 7.15 -11.58
CA ALA A 99 -13.54 6.02 -11.44
C ALA A 99 -14.22 4.92 -10.62
N LEU A 100 -13.87 3.68 -10.93
CA LEU A 100 -14.40 2.49 -10.29
C LEU A 100 -13.24 1.64 -9.78
N GLY A 101 -13.37 1.15 -8.56
CA GLY A 101 -12.40 0.26 -7.94
C GLY A 101 -13.07 -0.57 -6.86
N SER A 102 -12.26 -1.25 -6.10
CA SER A 102 -12.67 -2.06 -4.97
C SER A 102 -12.12 -1.52 -3.66
N GLY A 103 -12.68 -1.99 -2.56
CA GLY A 103 -12.17 -1.75 -1.23
C GLY A 103 -12.40 -2.95 -0.33
N VAL A 104 -11.69 -3.00 0.79
CA VAL A 104 -11.78 -4.10 1.76
C VAL A 104 -12.23 -3.54 3.11
N ILE A 105 -13.34 -4.04 3.63
CA ILE A 105 -13.85 -3.67 4.96
C ILE A 105 -12.97 -4.33 6.03
N ILE A 106 -12.32 -3.51 6.85
CA ILE A 106 -11.37 -3.94 7.86
C ILE A 106 -11.89 -3.82 9.30
N SER A 107 -13.03 -3.13 9.49
CA SER A 107 -13.64 -2.99 10.79
C SER A 107 -15.16 -2.97 10.73
N LYS A 108 -15.82 -3.41 11.80
CA LYS A 108 -17.29 -3.48 11.90
C LYS A 108 -17.97 -2.10 11.90
N ASP A 109 -17.24 -1.04 12.23
CA ASP A 109 -17.69 0.36 12.31
C ASP A 109 -17.38 1.18 11.04
N GLY A 110 -17.04 0.51 9.95
CA GLY A 110 -17.05 1.09 8.60
C GLY A 110 -15.73 1.56 8.03
N TYR A 111 -14.57 1.22 8.62
CA TYR A 111 -13.29 1.49 7.96
C TYR A 111 -13.04 0.53 6.80
N ILE A 112 -12.63 1.10 5.67
CA ILE A 112 -12.37 0.41 4.41
C ILE A 112 -11.00 0.84 3.92
N VAL A 113 -10.15 -0.12 3.55
CA VAL A 113 -8.89 0.13 2.86
C VAL A 113 -9.08 -0.03 1.37
N THR A 114 -8.42 0.83 0.59
CA THR A 114 -8.38 0.79 -0.88
C THR A 114 -7.04 1.35 -1.36
N ASN A 115 -6.83 1.39 -2.67
CA ASN A 115 -5.67 2.10 -3.22
C ASN A 115 -5.91 3.62 -3.23
N ASN A 116 -4.81 4.37 -3.07
CA ASN A 116 -4.86 5.83 -3.16
C ASN A 116 -5.32 6.28 -4.55
N HIS A 117 -4.80 5.66 -5.63
CA HIS A 117 -5.16 6.02 -6.99
C HIS A 117 -6.65 5.83 -7.31
N VAL A 118 -7.37 4.94 -6.60
CA VAL A 118 -8.82 4.74 -6.77
C VAL A 118 -9.62 5.97 -6.34
N ILE A 119 -9.12 6.70 -5.33
CA ILE A 119 -9.88 7.81 -4.72
C ILE A 119 -9.20 9.19 -4.88
N ASP A 120 -8.04 9.23 -5.54
CA ASP A 120 -7.26 10.48 -5.65
C ASP A 120 -7.98 11.56 -6.43
N GLY A 121 -8.08 12.73 -5.82
CA GLY A 121 -8.77 13.89 -6.40
C GLY A 121 -10.28 13.74 -6.52
N ALA A 122 -10.91 12.76 -5.90
CA ALA A 122 -12.36 12.60 -5.88
C ALA A 122 -13.06 13.66 -5.04
N ASP A 123 -14.12 14.29 -5.58
CA ASP A 123 -15.00 15.20 -4.82
C ASP A 123 -16.01 14.41 -3.98
N LYS A 124 -16.40 13.21 -4.46
CA LYS A 124 -17.31 12.30 -3.75
C LYS A 124 -16.83 10.87 -3.89
N ILE A 125 -16.94 10.13 -2.80
CA ILE A 125 -16.65 8.70 -2.72
C ILE A 125 -17.91 7.99 -2.28
N LYS A 126 -18.33 6.98 -3.03
CA LYS A 126 -19.47 6.13 -2.73
C LYS A 126 -19.02 4.69 -2.63
N VAL A 127 -19.65 3.95 -1.74
CA VAL A 127 -19.37 2.53 -1.48
C VAL A 127 -20.66 1.74 -1.63
N THR A 128 -20.60 0.65 -2.41
CA THR A 128 -21.67 -0.34 -2.49
C THR A 128 -21.19 -1.66 -1.89
N ILE A 129 -21.98 -2.17 -0.93
CA ILE A 129 -21.66 -3.41 -0.21
C ILE A 129 -22.25 -4.59 -0.97
N PRO A 130 -21.56 -5.75 -1.03
CA PRO A 130 -22.10 -6.98 -1.64
C PRO A 130 -23.51 -7.32 -1.19
N GLY A 131 -24.36 -7.71 -2.16
CA GLY A 131 -25.77 -8.05 -1.90
C GLY A 131 -26.69 -6.88 -1.57
N SER A 132 -26.21 -5.64 -1.74
CA SER A 132 -27.01 -4.42 -1.52
C SER A 132 -26.93 -3.48 -2.71
N ASN A 133 -28.06 -2.95 -3.14
CA ASN A 133 -28.12 -1.88 -4.16
C ASN A 133 -27.95 -0.47 -3.54
N LYS A 134 -27.74 -0.39 -2.23
CA LYS A 134 -27.61 0.88 -1.53
C LYS A 134 -26.18 1.42 -1.62
N GLU A 135 -26.05 2.65 -2.11
CA GLU A 135 -24.81 3.41 -2.06
C GLU A 135 -24.65 4.13 -0.70
N TYR A 136 -23.49 4.02 -0.11
CA TYR A 136 -23.10 4.73 1.11
C TYR A 136 -22.07 5.79 0.77
N SER A 137 -22.30 7.03 1.20
CA SER A 137 -21.28 8.08 1.11
C SER A 137 -20.13 7.75 2.06
N ALA A 138 -18.91 7.82 1.56
CA ALA A 138 -17.72 7.61 2.36
C ALA A 138 -16.97 8.92 2.62
N THR A 139 -16.34 9.01 3.78
CA THR A 139 -15.43 10.09 4.15
C THR A 139 -13.99 9.59 4.06
N LEU A 140 -13.09 10.44 3.58
CA LEU A 140 -11.67 10.15 3.57
C LEU A 140 -11.13 10.25 5.00
N VAL A 141 -10.44 9.20 5.46
CA VAL A 141 -9.73 9.17 6.75
C VAL A 141 -8.27 9.60 6.57
N GLY A 142 -7.61 9.08 5.56
CA GLY A 142 -6.25 9.45 5.21
C GLY A 142 -5.73 8.68 4.00
N THR A 143 -4.65 9.20 3.41
CA THR A 143 -3.99 8.60 2.24
C THR A 143 -2.50 8.53 2.40
N ASP A 144 -1.90 7.58 1.70
CA ASP A 144 -0.47 7.47 1.49
C ASP A 144 -0.18 7.17 0.02
N SER A 145 0.10 8.21 -0.75
CA SER A 145 0.42 8.09 -2.17
C SER A 145 1.75 7.40 -2.45
N GLU A 146 2.65 7.32 -1.47
CA GLU A 146 3.95 6.68 -1.64
C GLU A 146 3.88 5.15 -1.59
N SER A 147 2.87 4.60 -0.93
CA SER A 147 2.56 3.15 -0.91
C SER A 147 1.30 2.80 -1.69
N ASP A 148 0.59 3.79 -2.24
CA ASP A 148 -0.68 3.65 -2.94
C ASP A 148 -1.80 3.04 -2.07
N LEU A 149 -1.91 3.49 -0.82
CA LEU A 149 -2.97 3.08 0.11
C LEU A 149 -3.82 4.26 0.58
N ALA A 150 -5.09 4.00 0.81
CA ALA A 150 -6.03 4.95 1.39
C ALA A 150 -6.99 4.25 2.35
N VAL A 151 -7.46 5.01 3.34
CA VAL A 151 -8.51 4.59 4.26
C VAL A 151 -9.69 5.54 4.10
N ILE A 152 -10.86 4.97 3.86
CA ILE A 152 -12.14 5.67 3.84
C ILE A 152 -13.06 5.08 4.91
N ARG A 153 -14.11 5.79 5.27
CA ARG A 153 -15.07 5.33 6.27
C ARG A 153 -16.50 5.59 5.81
N ILE A 154 -17.38 4.59 5.99
CA ILE A 154 -18.82 4.72 5.85
C ILE A 154 -19.50 4.66 7.22
N THR A 155 -20.66 5.30 7.36
CA THR A 155 -21.47 5.23 8.58
C THR A 155 -22.43 4.06 8.47
N LYS A 156 -21.97 2.88 8.91
CA LYS A 156 -22.77 1.66 9.00
C LYS A 156 -22.11 0.70 9.98
N ASP A 157 -22.90 0.10 10.84
CA ASP A 157 -22.45 -0.88 11.82
C ASP A 157 -22.68 -2.32 11.35
N ASN A 158 -22.09 -3.26 12.09
CA ASN A 158 -22.21 -4.71 11.88
C ASN A 158 -21.82 -5.16 10.48
N LEU A 159 -20.79 -4.54 9.93
CA LEU A 159 -20.25 -4.90 8.62
C LEU A 159 -19.47 -6.22 8.68
N PRO A 160 -19.49 -7.02 7.57
CA PRO A 160 -18.57 -8.12 7.40
C PRO A 160 -17.15 -7.57 7.32
N THR A 161 -16.20 -8.21 7.99
CA THR A 161 -14.80 -7.77 8.05
C THR A 161 -13.88 -8.89 7.61
N ILE A 162 -12.81 -8.54 6.90
CA ILE A 162 -11.77 -9.49 6.55
C ILE A 162 -10.81 -9.71 7.73
N LYS A 163 -10.25 -10.93 7.83
CA LYS A 163 -9.19 -11.25 8.77
C LYS A 163 -7.84 -11.13 8.07
N PHE A 164 -6.85 -10.58 8.74
CA PHE A 164 -5.49 -10.43 8.20
C PHE A 164 -4.65 -11.68 8.47
N SER A 165 -4.12 -12.29 7.41
CA SER A 165 -3.02 -13.24 7.50
C SER A 165 -1.69 -12.51 7.64
N ASP A 166 -0.69 -13.15 8.22
CA ASP A 166 0.67 -12.64 8.25
C ASP A 166 1.32 -12.83 6.87
N SER A 167 1.58 -11.73 6.15
CA SER A 167 2.20 -11.80 4.82
C SER A 167 3.66 -12.21 4.84
N ASN A 168 4.31 -12.33 6.01
CA ASN A 168 5.65 -12.89 6.12
C ASN A 168 5.64 -14.44 6.13
N ASP A 169 4.47 -15.04 6.42
CA ASP A 169 4.33 -16.51 6.48
C ASP A 169 3.99 -17.12 5.12
N ILE A 170 3.66 -16.33 4.10
CA ILE A 170 3.35 -16.84 2.76
C ILE A 170 4.62 -17.26 2.00
N LEU A 171 4.48 -18.27 1.17
CA LEU A 171 5.57 -18.82 0.36
C LEU A 171 5.19 -18.81 -1.12
N VAL A 172 6.20 -18.77 -2.00
CA VAL A 172 6.00 -18.98 -3.44
C VAL A 172 5.37 -20.36 -3.66
N GLY A 173 4.29 -20.40 -4.45
CA GLY A 173 3.48 -21.60 -4.68
C GLY A 173 2.24 -21.70 -3.80
N ASP A 174 2.09 -20.89 -2.73
CA ASP A 174 0.86 -20.84 -1.95
C ASP A 174 -0.31 -20.37 -2.81
N LEU A 175 -1.45 -21.03 -2.68
CA LEU A 175 -2.66 -20.71 -3.38
C LEU A 175 -3.27 -19.40 -2.88
N VAL A 176 -3.63 -18.50 -3.80
CA VAL A 176 -4.26 -17.23 -3.49
C VAL A 176 -5.45 -16.95 -4.39
N PHE A 177 -6.36 -16.09 -3.90
CA PHE A 177 -7.52 -15.61 -4.65
C PHE A 177 -7.51 -14.08 -4.67
N ALA A 178 -7.58 -13.49 -5.86
CA ALA A 178 -7.80 -12.07 -6.02
C ALA A 178 -9.30 -11.81 -6.11
N ILE A 179 -9.81 -10.96 -5.20
CA ILE A 179 -11.22 -10.59 -5.10
C ILE A 179 -11.35 -9.11 -5.40
N GLY A 180 -12.27 -8.79 -6.30
CA GLY A 180 -12.70 -7.43 -6.59
C GLY A 180 -14.20 -7.36 -6.76
N ASN A 181 -14.72 -6.12 -6.81
CA ASN A 181 -16.13 -5.85 -7.13
C ASN A 181 -16.19 -4.79 -8.25
N PRO A 182 -15.70 -5.16 -9.46
CA PRO A 182 -15.65 -4.23 -10.57
C PRO A 182 -17.07 -3.83 -11.00
N PHE A 183 -17.26 -2.56 -11.31
CA PHE A 183 -18.49 -2.00 -11.89
C PHE A 183 -19.76 -2.14 -11.04
N GLY A 184 -19.68 -2.67 -9.80
CA GLY A 184 -20.86 -2.91 -8.96
C GLY A 184 -21.84 -3.95 -9.50
N VAL A 185 -21.41 -4.77 -10.47
CA VAL A 185 -22.26 -5.82 -11.08
C VAL A 185 -22.12 -7.19 -10.38
N GLY A 186 -21.39 -7.22 -9.29
CA GLY A 186 -21.11 -8.40 -8.49
C GLY A 186 -19.61 -8.62 -8.27
N GLU A 187 -19.32 -9.45 -7.28
CA GLU A 187 -17.95 -9.80 -6.91
C GLU A 187 -17.34 -10.72 -7.96
N SER A 188 -16.05 -10.50 -8.25
CA SER A 188 -15.24 -11.37 -9.10
C SER A 188 -14.13 -11.98 -8.27
N VAL A 189 -13.97 -13.29 -8.38
CA VAL A 189 -12.91 -14.06 -7.71
C VAL A 189 -12.09 -14.77 -8.76
N THR A 190 -10.78 -14.53 -8.76
CA THR A 190 -9.83 -15.25 -9.61
C THR A 190 -8.82 -15.99 -8.77
N GLN A 191 -8.39 -17.17 -9.22
CA GLN A 191 -7.45 -18.03 -8.52
C GLN A 191 -6.08 -17.97 -9.18
N GLY A 192 -5.05 -18.07 -8.37
CA GLY A 192 -3.66 -18.22 -8.79
C GLY A 192 -2.78 -18.63 -7.62
N ILE A 193 -1.48 -18.40 -7.73
CA ILE A 193 -0.51 -18.68 -6.70
C ILE A 193 0.31 -17.41 -6.37
N VAL A 194 1.02 -17.45 -5.27
CA VAL A 194 2.13 -16.51 -5.03
C VAL A 194 3.25 -16.86 -6.00
N SER A 195 3.45 -16.03 -7.02
CA SER A 195 4.49 -16.24 -8.05
C SER A 195 5.86 -15.75 -7.61
N ALA A 196 5.90 -14.68 -6.80
CA ALA A 196 7.13 -14.15 -6.19
C ALA A 196 6.82 -13.26 -4.99
N LEU A 197 7.81 -13.04 -4.15
CA LEU A 197 7.73 -12.16 -2.97
C LEU A 197 8.78 -11.06 -3.06
N ASN A 198 8.57 -10.01 -2.24
CA ASN A 198 9.50 -8.88 -2.08
C ASN A 198 9.85 -8.19 -3.41
N LYS A 199 8.90 -8.13 -4.34
CA LYS A 199 9.11 -7.43 -5.60
C LYS A 199 9.16 -5.93 -5.37
N SER A 200 10.27 -5.33 -5.82
CA SER A 200 10.56 -3.90 -5.70
C SER A 200 11.37 -3.41 -6.89
N GLY A 201 11.52 -2.09 -7.04
CA GLY A 201 12.23 -1.50 -8.19
C GLY A 201 11.41 -1.53 -9.48
N ILE A 202 10.11 -1.77 -9.39
CA ILE A 202 9.19 -1.79 -10.53
C ILE A 202 8.87 -0.36 -10.97
N GLY A 203 8.92 0.61 -10.04
CA GLY A 203 8.71 2.02 -10.29
C GLY A 203 7.24 2.45 -10.25
N ILE A 204 6.37 1.63 -9.65
CA ILE A 204 4.95 1.93 -9.45
C ILE A 204 4.78 2.84 -8.23
N ASN A 205 5.41 2.47 -7.09
CA ASN A 205 5.31 3.18 -5.83
C ASN A 205 6.70 3.60 -5.31
N SER A 206 6.74 4.58 -4.40
CA SER A 206 8.00 4.94 -3.72
C SER A 206 8.45 3.87 -2.72
N TYR A 207 7.48 3.17 -2.10
CA TYR A 207 7.70 2.05 -1.20
C TYR A 207 7.08 0.79 -1.80
N GLU A 208 7.93 -0.09 -2.28
CA GLU A 208 7.54 -1.33 -2.96
C GLU A 208 8.05 -2.54 -2.21
N ASN A 209 7.16 -3.47 -1.94
CA ASN A 209 7.46 -4.79 -1.40
C ASN A 209 6.36 -5.77 -1.85
N PHE A 210 6.06 -5.79 -3.16
CA PHE A 210 4.88 -6.46 -3.66
C PHE A 210 4.94 -7.98 -3.56
N ILE A 211 3.78 -8.57 -3.32
CA ILE A 211 3.47 -9.97 -3.64
C ILE A 211 3.13 -10.01 -5.12
N GLN A 212 3.83 -10.83 -5.90
CA GLN A 212 3.47 -11.11 -7.29
C GLN A 212 2.59 -12.35 -7.33
N THR A 213 1.53 -12.30 -8.16
CA THR A 213 0.61 -13.43 -8.38
C THR A 213 0.21 -13.51 -9.86
N ASP A 214 -0.15 -14.70 -10.31
CA ASP A 214 -0.77 -14.95 -11.61
C ASP A 214 -2.31 -15.01 -11.53
N ALA A 215 -2.90 -14.90 -10.32
CA ALA A 215 -4.33 -14.63 -10.18
C ALA A 215 -4.70 -13.39 -10.99
N SER A 216 -5.71 -13.49 -11.82
CA SER A 216 -6.07 -12.41 -12.75
C SER A 216 -6.53 -11.16 -12.02
N ILE A 217 -5.71 -10.12 -12.02
CA ILE A 217 -6.03 -8.76 -11.57
C ILE A 217 -6.35 -7.95 -12.82
N ASN A 218 -7.53 -7.35 -12.87
CA ASN A 218 -8.00 -6.54 -13.98
C ASN A 218 -8.57 -5.21 -13.45
N PRO A 219 -8.87 -4.22 -14.32
CA PRO A 219 -9.52 -2.98 -13.92
C PRO A 219 -10.75 -3.22 -13.05
N GLY A 220 -10.82 -2.51 -11.92
CA GLY A 220 -11.86 -2.67 -10.91
C GLY A 220 -11.50 -3.60 -9.75
N ASN A 221 -10.48 -4.48 -9.89
CA ASN A 221 -9.96 -5.27 -8.76
C ASN A 221 -8.98 -4.48 -7.88
N SER A 222 -8.44 -3.36 -8.37
CA SER A 222 -7.55 -2.46 -7.59
C SER A 222 -8.24 -2.01 -6.31
N GLY A 223 -7.53 -2.08 -5.19
CA GLY A 223 -8.07 -1.84 -3.85
C GLY A 223 -8.80 -3.02 -3.23
N GLY A 224 -9.08 -4.07 -3.99
CA GLY A 224 -9.67 -5.33 -3.53
C GLY A 224 -8.67 -6.23 -2.82
N ALA A 225 -9.12 -7.41 -2.39
CA ALA A 225 -8.35 -8.32 -1.57
C ALA A 225 -7.56 -9.34 -2.40
N LEU A 226 -6.31 -9.60 -2.01
CA LEU A 226 -5.63 -10.86 -2.26
C LEU A 226 -5.71 -11.68 -0.96
N ILE A 227 -6.29 -12.88 -1.01
CA ILE A 227 -6.48 -13.74 0.16
C ILE A 227 -5.81 -15.10 -0.02
N ASP A 228 -5.45 -15.73 1.09
CA ASP A 228 -4.98 -17.13 1.11
C ASP A 228 -6.14 -18.11 1.00
N SER A 229 -5.84 -19.41 0.87
CA SER A 229 -6.84 -20.49 0.75
C SER A 229 -7.73 -20.68 1.99
N ARG A 230 -7.42 -19.98 3.10
CA ARG A 230 -8.22 -19.97 4.33
C ARG A 230 -9.13 -18.73 4.42
N GLY A 231 -9.07 -17.83 3.42
CA GLY A 231 -9.82 -16.58 3.40
C GLY A 231 -9.14 -15.43 4.14
N GLY A 232 -7.89 -15.57 4.57
CA GLY A 232 -7.16 -14.47 5.23
C GLY A 232 -6.55 -13.50 4.23
N LEU A 233 -6.63 -12.20 4.48
CA LEU A 233 -6.04 -11.14 3.65
C LEU A 233 -4.52 -11.26 3.69
N VAL A 234 -3.88 -11.51 2.55
CA VAL A 234 -2.43 -11.51 2.38
C VAL A 234 -1.93 -10.24 1.67
N GLY A 235 -2.83 -9.51 0.99
CA GLY A 235 -2.47 -8.24 0.37
C GLY A 235 -3.66 -7.47 -0.20
N ILE A 236 -3.40 -6.23 -0.65
CA ILE A 236 -4.34 -5.39 -1.42
C ILE A 236 -3.90 -5.38 -2.87
N ASN A 237 -4.77 -5.82 -3.78
CA ASN A 237 -4.54 -5.78 -5.22
C ASN A 237 -4.28 -4.34 -5.66
N THR A 238 -3.20 -4.08 -6.40
CA THR A 238 -2.86 -2.70 -6.78
C THR A 238 -2.56 -2.52 -8.26
N ALA A 239 -1.75 -3.37 -8.87
CA ALA A 239 -1.24 -3.13 -10.21
C ALA A 239 -1.02 -4.43 -10.99
N ILE A 240 -0.86 -4.28 -12.32
CA ILE A 240 -0.39 -5.34 -13.21
C ILE A 240 0.73 -4.81 -14.10
N ILE A 241 1.59 -5.69 -14.60
CA ILE A 241 2.44 -5.38 -15.75
C ILE A 241 1.72 -5.87 -17.00
N SER A 242 1.35 -4.94 -17.86
CA SER A 242 0.61 -5.25 -19.09
C SER A 242 1.03 -4.31 -20.23
N LYS A 243 1.10 -4.85 -21.43
CA LYS A 243 1.31 -4.06 -22.67
C LYS A 243 -0.03 -3.64 -23.32
N THR A 244 -1.10 -4.34 -23.01
CA THR A 244 -2.41 -4.19 -23.67
C THR A 244 -3.53 -3.79 -22.72
N GLY A 245 -3.22 -3.59 -21.44
CA GLY A 245 -4.19 -3.21 -20.41
C GLY A 245 -4.91 -4.38 -19.72
N GLY A 246 -4.83 -5.61 -20.23
CA GLY A 246 -5.36 -6.82 -19.56
C GLY A 246 -4.29 -7.57 -18.76
N ASN A 247 -4.69 -8.46 -17.88
CA ASN A 247 -3.79 -9.33 -17.13
C ASN A 247 -3.07 -10.32 -18.05
N HIS A 248 -1.74 -10.36 -17.97
CA HIS A 248 -0.89 -11.32 -18.67
C HIS A 248 -0.16 -12.28 -17.70
N GLY A 249 -0.76 -12.57 -16.55
CA GLY A 249 -0.18 -13.45 -15.53
C GLY A 249 0.80 -12.76 -14.59
N ILE A 250 0.86 -11.42 -14.58
CA ILE A 250 1.74 -10.65 -13.68
C ILE A 250 0.91 -9.59 -12.98
N GLY A 251 0.40 -9.95 -11.79
CA GLY A 251 -0.32 -9.06 -10.89
C GLY A 251 0.50 -8.78 -9.63
N PHE A 252 0.25 -7.65 -8.99
CA PHE A 252 0.90 -7.19 -7.77
C PHE A 252 -0.11 -6.82 -6.69
N ALA A 253 0.22 -7.21 -5.46
CA ALA A 253 -0.53 -6.81 -4.27
C ALA A 253 0.42 -6.25 -3.21
N ILE A 254 -0.06 -5.25 -2.47
CA ILE A 254 0.63 -4.66 -1.31
C ILE A 254 0.46 -5.61 -0.14
N PRO A 255 1.54 -6.10 0.52
CA PRO A 255 1.45 -7.12 1.58
C PRO A 255 0.60 -6.67 2.77
N SER A 256 -0.14 -7.60 3.36
CA SER A 256 -1.07 -7.33 4.47
C SER A 256 -0.41 -6.71 5.70
N ASN A 257 0.82 -7.07 6.02
CA ASN A 257 1.55 -6.46 7.15
C ASN A 257 1.82 -4.97 6.87
N MET A 258 2.27 -4.62 5.65
CA MET A 258 2.46 -3.23 5.25
C MET A 258 1.13 -2.47 5.25
N VAL A 259 0.05 -3.08 4.76
CA VAL A 259 -1.31 -2.52 4.81
C VAL A 259 -1.71 -2.22 6.25
N LYS A 260 -1.53 -3.18 7.16
CA LYS A 260 -1.89 -3.06 8.58
C LYS A 260 -1.16 -1.91 9.27
N ASP A 261 0.15 -1.76 9.03
CA ASP A 261 0.96 -0.71 9.63
C ASP A 261 0.52 0.68 9.13
N ILE A 262 0.31 0.83 7.82
CA ILE A 262 -0.12 2.09 7.20
C ILE A 262 -1.53 2.46 7.63
N VAL A 263 -2.48 1.54 7.54
CA VAL A 263 -3.88 1.76 7.93
C VAL A 263 -3.98 2.18 9.39
N THR A 264 -3.23 1.53 10.29
CA THR A 264 -3.22 1.88 11.72
C THR A 264 -2.76 3.32 11.94
N GLN A 265 -1.72 3.78 11.23
CA GLN A 265 -1.26 5.17 11.31
C GLN A 265 -2.29 6.14 10.72
N LEU A 266 -2.83 5.85 9.52
CA LEU A 266 -3.83 6.70 8.87
C LEU A 266 -5.07 6.90 9.73
N ILE A 267 -5.57 5.85 10.39
CA ILE A 267 -6.72 5.94 11.28
C ILE A 267 -6.40 6.76 12.53
N LYS A 268 -5.18 6.59 13.08
CA LYS A 268 -4.78 7.28 14.30
C LYS A 268 -4.48 8.77 14.09
N THR A 269 -3.85 9.13 12.99
CA THR A 269 -3.27 10.47 12.78
C THR A 269 -3.71 11.16 11.48
N GLY A 270 -4.39 10.45 10.58
CA GLY A 270 -4.75 10.95 9.23
C GLY A 270 -3.57 11.05 8.25
N LYS A 271 -2.35 10.74 8.67
CA LYS A 271 -1.12 10.86 7.87
C LYS A 271 -0.12 9.75 8.20
N ILE A 272 0.82 9.53 7.29
CA ILE A 272 1.95 8.65 7.52
C ILE A 272 3.18 9.48 7.89
N GLU A 273 3.82 9.09 8.98
CA GLU A 273 5.12 9.61 9.40
C GLU A 273 6.18 8.54 9.14
N ARG A 274 7.24 8.92 8.43
CA ARG A 274 8.32 8.02 8.05
C ARG A 274 9.65 8.45 8.64
N GLY A 275 10.39 7.46 9.12
CA GLY A 275 11.77 7.64 9.51
C GLY A 275 12.64 8.04 8.32
N TYR A 276 13.68 8.83 8.59
CA TYR A 276 14.58 9.38 7.59
C TYR A 276 16.04 9.35 8.03
N LEU A 277 16.92 8.85 7.15
CA LEU A 277 18.38 8.81 7.37
C LEU A 277 19.09 10.02 6.79
N GLY A 278 18.66 10.49 5.63
CA GLY A 278 19.32 11.53 4.85
C GLY A 278 20.54 11.03 4.08
N VAL A 279 20.37 9.94 3.34
CA VAL A 279 21.39 9.36 2.46
C VAL A 279 20.80 9.13 1.06
N GLY A 280 21.62 9.36 0.02
CA GLY A 280 21.39 8.83 -1.31
C GLY A 280 22.00 7.45 -1.42
N LEU A 281 21.30 6.53 -2.08
CA LEU A 281 21.61 5.11 -2.12
C LEU A 281 21.72 4.60 -3.56
N GLN A 282 22.58 3.59 -3.75
CA GLN A 282 22.70 2.81 -4.97
C GLN A 282 22.79 1.33 -4.61
N ASP A 283 22.24 0.47 -5.47
CA ASP A 283 22.40 -0.97 -5.32
C ASP A 283 23.85 -1.39 -5.53
N LEU A 284 24.26 -2.44 -4.82
CA LEU A 284 25.59 -3.00 -4.94
C LEU A 284 25.71 -3.73 -6.28
N SER A 285 26.40 -3.11 -7.24
CA SER A 285 26.70 -3.73 -8.54
C SER A 285 27.76 -4.83 -8.40
N ASP A 286 27.81 -5.74 -9.39
CA ASP A 286 28.79 -6.83 -9.42
C ASP A 286 30.22 -6.31 -9.37
N ASP A 287 30.53 -5.19 -10.02
CA ASP A 287 31.85 -4.56 -10.01
C ASP A 287 32.27 -4.07 -8.61
N LEU A 288 31.30 -3.68 -7.77
CA LEU A 288 31.56 -3.19 -6.41
C LEU A 288 31.60 -4.32 -5.38
N GLN A 289 31.04 -5.51 -5.65
CA GLN A 289 30.98 -6.61 -4.68
C GLN A 289 32.37 -6.99 -4.16
N ASN A 290 33.37 -7.05 -5.05
CA ASN A 290 34.76 -7.36 -4.69
C ASN A 290 35.40 -6.30 -3.78
N SER A 291 34.93 -5.03 -3.89
CA SER A 291 35.44 -3.94 -3.06
C SER A 291 34.98 -4.02 -1.61
N TYR A 292 33.84 -4.67 -1.37
CA TYR A 292 33.26 -4.83 -0.03
C TYR A 292 33.40 -6.23 0.54
N ASP A 293 33.85 -7.23 -0.24
CA ASP A 293 33.80 -8.65 0.09
C ASP A 293 32.37 -9.09 0.50
N ASN A 294 31.36 -8.51 -0.14
CA ASN A 294 29.95 -8.78 0.12
C ASN A 294 29.14 -8.73 -1.18
N LYS A 295 28.01 -9.46 -1.19
CA LYS A 295 27.10 -9.57 -2.34
C LYS A 295 25.80 -8.83 -2.18
N GLU A 296 25.47 -8.35 -1.00
CA GLU A 296 24.20 -7.71 -0.65
C GLU A 296 24.42 -6.44 0.17
N GLY A 297 23.54 -5.46 0.02
CA GLY A 297 23.55 -4.21 0.76
C GLY A 297 23.16 -3.01 -0.06
N ALA A 298 23.13 -1.84 0.57
CA ALA A 298 22.87 -0.55 -0.06
C ALA A 298 24.09 0.36 0.09
N VAL A 299 24.68 0.77 -1.04
CA VAL A 299 25.85 1.65 -1.08
C VAL A 299 25.39 3.11 -0.88
N VAL A 300 26.02 3.82 0.02
CA VAL A 300 25.80 5.26 0.27
C VAL A 300 26.55 6.06 -0.79
N ILE A 301 25.83 6.77 -1.66
CA ILE A 301 26.41 7.64 -2.71
C ILE A 301 26.39 9.13 -2.35
N SER A 302 25.56 9.52 -1.38
CA SER A 302 25.56 10.88 -0.84
C SER A 302 25.06 10.88 0.61
N VAL A 303 25.48 11.87 1.40
CA VAL A 303 25.02 12.09 2.77
C VAL A 303 24.61 13.55 2.90
N GLU A 304 23.34 13.78 3.23
CA GLU A 304 22.79 15.13 3.36
C GLU A 304 23.37 15.86 4.56
N LYS A 305 23.56 17.18 4.38
CA LYS A 305 23.99 18.06 5.46
C LYS A 305 22.95 18.05 6.59
N ASP A 306 23.41 18.03 7.83
CA ASP A 306 22.58 18.05 9.04
C ASP A 306 21.65 16.85 9.24
N SER A 307 21.76 15.82 8.39
CA SER A 307 20.99 14.58 8.48
C SER A 307 21.39 13.70 9.67
N PRO A 308 20.51 12.76 10.11
CA PRO A 308 20.86 11.74 11.09
C PRO A 308 22.11 10.93 10.72
N ALA A 309 22.21 10.52 9.44
CA ALA A 309 23.35 9.77 8.94
C ALA A 309 24.65 10.58 9.05
N LYS A 310 24.64 11.86 8.69
CA LYS A 310 25.82 12.74 8.81
C LYS A 310 26.28 12.90 10.24
N LYS A 311 25.32 13.13 11.16
CA LYS A 311 25.61 13.28 12.60
C LYS A 311 26.19 12.00 13.22
N ALA A 312 25.76 10.83 12.71
CA ALA A 312 26.25 9.53 13.17
C ALA A 312 27.62 9.15 12.58
N GLY A 313 28.11 9.89 11.59
CA GLY A 313 29.41 9.60 10.95
C GLY A 313 29.34 8.59 9.80
N ILE A 314 28.14 8.41 9.19
CA ILE A 314 28.00 7.68 7.92
C ILE A 314 28.68 8.50 6.82
N LEU A 315 29.39 7.81 5.95
CA LEU A 315 30.16 8.40 4.85
C LEU A 315 29.69 7.86 3.50
N VAL A 316 30.04 8.61 2.46
CA VAL A 316 29.95 8.11 1.08
C VAL A 316 30.83 6.87 0.95
N TRP A 317 30.36 5.87 0.23
CA TRP A 317 30.94 4.54 0.06
C TRP A 317 30.83 3.61 1.28
N ASP A 318 30.03 3.93 2.29
CA ASP A 318 29.59 2.94 3.27
C ASP A 318 28.62 1.97 2.58
N LEU A 319 28.77 0.66 2.78
CA LEU A 319 27.77 -0.34 2.40
C LEU A 319 26.92 -0.69 3.61
N ILE A 320 25.64 -0.29 3.61
CA ILE A 320 24.71 -0.63 4.69
C ILE A 320 24.20 -2.05 4.46
N THR A 321 24.46 -2.94 5.43
CA THR A 321 24.15 -4.37 5.36
C THR A 321 23.08 -4.82 6.35
N GLU A 322 22.85 -4.06 7.44
CA GLU A 322 21.81 -4.39 8.43
C GLU A 322 21.20 -3.13 9.04
N VAL A 323 19.93 -3.23 9.42
CA VAL A 323 19.21 -2.25 10.26
C VAL A 323 18.59 -3.01 11.44
N ASN A 324 18.96 -2.70 12.66
CA ASN A 324 18.48 -3.37 13.89
C ASN A 324 18.58 -4.91 13.81
N GLY A 325 19.66 -5.45 13.23
CA GLY A 325 19.88 -6.88 13.06
C GLY A 325 19.13 -7.52 11.88
N LYS A 326 18.27 -6.77 11.17
CA LYS A 326 17.65 -7.23 9.93
C LYS A 326 18.58 -6.96 8.75
N LYS A 327 18.89 -7.99 7.96
CA LYS A 327 19.71 -7.87 6.74
C LYS A 327 19.06 -6.92 5.73
N VAL A 328 19.89 -6.23 4.99
CA VAL A 328 19.55 -5.34 3.88
C VAL A 328 20.21 -5.91 2.63
N LYS A 329 19.40 -6.29 1.63
CA LYS A 329 19.91 -6.85 0.37
C LYS A 329 20.16 -5.79 -0.69
N ASN A 330 19.36 -4.73 -0.68
CA ASN A 330 19.39 -3.66 -1.69
C ASN A 330 18.81 -2.36 -1.15
N THR A 331 18.82 -1.31 -1.96
CA THR A 331 18.33 0.03 -1.62
C THR A 331 16.84 0.07 -1.29
N ASN A 332 16.01 -0.73 -1.96
CA ASN A 332 14.57 -0.76 -1.71
C ASN A 332 14.25 -1.38 -0.36
N GLU A 333 14.94 -2.48 0.02
CA GLU A 333 14.78 -3.06 1.36
C GLU A 333 15.19 -2.08 2.46
N LEU A 334 16.33 -1.37 2.29
CA LEU A 334 16.76 -0.34 3.24
C LEU A 334 15.72 0.77 3.35
N ARG A 335 15.22 1.27 2.21
CA ARG A 335 14.18 2.31 2.16
C ARG A 335 12.92 1.87 2.88
N ASN A 336 12.43 0.67 2.62
CA ASN A 336 11.24 0.11 3.25
C ASN A 336 11.43 -0.07 4.76
N LEU A 337 12.56 -0.62 5.20
CA LEU A 337 12.87 -0.78 6.63
C LEU A 337 12.89 0.56 7.37
N ILE A 338 13.61 1.54 6.84
CA ILE A 338 13.69 2.88 7.45
C ILE A 338 12.34 3.60 7.37
N GLY A 339 11.65 3.52 6.22
CA GLY A 339 10.36 4.17 6.00
C GLY A 339 9.21 3.59 6.83
N SER A 340 9.32 2.34 7.30
CA SER A 340 8.34 1.73 8.21
C SER A 340 8.53 2.13 9.68
N MET A 341 9.68 2.73 10.03
CA MET A 341 9.99 3.19 11.37
C MET A 341 9.50 4.62 11.59
N LEU A 342 9.18 4.95 12.83
CA LEU A 342 8.72 6.29 13.18
C LEU A 342 9.90 7.28 13.31
N PRO A 343 9.66 8.58 13.06
CA PRO A 343 10.59 9.64 13.46
C PRO A 343 10.94 9.55 14.94
N ASN A 344 12.13 10.00 15.29
CA ASN A 344 12.70 9.94 16.64
C ASN A 344 12.98 8.52 17.17
N GLN A 345 12.74 7.48 16.38
CA GLN A 345 13.15 6.13 16.73
C GLN A 345 14.67 5.95 16.60
N ARG A 346 15.26 5.30 17.60
CA ARG A 346 16.69 4.96 17.60
C ARG A 346 16.91 3.69 16.80
N VAL A 347 17.88 3.70 15.88
CA VAL A 347 18.23 2.56 15.02
C VAL A 347 19.72 2.33 15.03
N THR A 348 20.11 1.07 14.87
CA THR A 348 21.50 0.66 14.70
C THR A 348 21.68 0.15 13.27
N LEU A 349 22.62 0.80 12.56
CA LEU A 349 23.05 0.38 11.22
C LEU A 349 24.35 -0.40 11.33
N LYS A 350 24.44 -1.56 10.67
CA LYS A 350 25.73 -2.20 10.42
C LYS A 350 26.15 -1.83 9.00
N VAL A 351 27.38 -1.39 8.87
CA VAL A 351 27.97 -0.98 7.60
C VAL A 351 29.32 -1.65 7.37
N ILE A 352 29.70 -1.83 6.11
CA ILE A 352 31.07 -2.19 5.72
C ILE A 352 31.73 -0.94 5.18
N ARG A 353 32.86 -0.55 5.79
CA ARG A 353 33.73 0.54 5.38
C ARG A 353 35.17 0.04 5.36
N ASP A 354 35.88 0.20 4.26
CA ASP A 354 37.27 -0.29 4.09
C ASP A 354 37.38 -1.79 4.44
N LYS A 355 36.42 -2.61 3.97
CA LYS A 355 36.31 -4.05 4.24
C LYS A 355 36.14 -4.43 5.72
N LYS A 356 35.83 -3.47 6.60
CA LYS A 356 35.62 -3.69 8.02
C LYS A 356 34.19 -3.38 8.42
N GLU A 357 33.58 -4.28 9.17
CA GLU A 357 32.26 -4.03 9.76
C GLU A 357 32.34 -2.94 10.84
N ARG A 358 31.36 -2.04 10.81
CA ARG A 358 31.16 -0.99 11.83
C ARG A 358 29.69 -0.87 12.16
N ALA A 359 29.37 -0.56 13.40
CA ALA A 359 28.02 -0.30 13.85
C ALA A 359 27.85 1.19 14.18
N PHE A 360 26.78 1.79 13.69
CA PHE A 360 26.40 3.18 13.96
C PHE A 360 25.01 3.22 14.54
N THR A 361 24.83 3.87 15.69
CA THR A 361 23.51 4.09 16.27
C THR A 361 23.12 5.55 16.07
N LEU A 362 21.92 5.77 15.56
CA LEU A 362 21.41 7.11 15.28
C LEU A 362 19.90 7.18 15.57
N THR A 363 19.38 8.40 15.65
CA THR A 363 17.96 8.67 15.80
C THR A 363 17.41 9.16 14.46
N LEU A 364 16.37 8.52 13.93
CA LEU A 364 15.75 8.89 12.68
C LEU A 364 15.11 10.28 12.77
N ALA A 365 15.23 11.06 11.71
CA ALA A 365 14.45 12.29 11.56
C ALA A 365 13.08 12.00 10.92
N GLU A 366 12.21 12.99 10.91
CA GLU A 366 11.00 12.94 10.06
C GLU A 366 11.40 13.22 8.60
N ARG A 367 10.93 12.40 7.69
CA ARG A 367 11.10 12.67 6.27
C ARG A 367 10.24 13.87 5.89
N LYS A 368 10.86 15.01 5.69
CA LYS A 368 10.17 16.20 5.13
C LYS A 368 9.82 15.89 3.69
N ASN A 369 8.53 15.80 3.40
CA ASN A 369 8.06 15.56 2.03
C ASN A 369 8.43 16.78 1.16
N PRO A 370 9.43 16.70 0.26
CA PRO A 370 9.84 17.85 -0.55
C PRO A 370 8.80 18.21 -1.60
N ASN A 371 7.78 17.38 -1.81
CA ASN A 371 6.79 17.48 -2.87
C ASN A 371 5.36 17.74 -2.40
N LYS A 372 5.15 18.75 -1.53
CA LYS A 372 3.82 19.38 -1.48
C LYS A 372 3.50 20.15 -2.78
N LYS A 373 4.43 20.21 -3.74
CA LYS A 373 4.25 20.89 -5.05
C LYS A 373 5.14 20.24 -6.10
N LYS A 374 4.76 19.09 -6.67
CA LYS A 374 4.99 18.69 -8.08
C LYS A 374 4.65 17.20 -8.22
N PRO A 375 3.75 16.80 -9.15
CA PRO A 375 3.65 15.42 -9.57
C PRO A 375 4.97 15.02 -10.23
N PHE A 376 5.45 13.83 -9.88
CA PHE A 376 6.64 13.24 -10.48
C PHE A 376 6.34 12.92 -11.93
N LEU A 377 6.91 13.69 -12.86
CA LEU A 377 6.90 13.36 -14.27
C LEU A 377 7.83 12.16 -14.49
N LEU A 378 7.26 10.97 -14.61
CA LEU A 378 7.93 9.80 -15.15
C LEU A 378 8.38 10.13 -16.58
N LYS A 379 9.69 10.28 -16.76
CA LYS A 379 10.29 10.30 -18.11
C LYS A 379 10.08 8.91 -18.73
N THR A 380 9.21 8.86 -19.71
CA THR A 380 9.01 7.75 -20.62
C THR A 380 10.36 7.31 -21.21
N VAL A 381 10.86 6.15 -20.85
CA VAL A 381 11.92 5.48 -21.59
C VAL A 381 11.25 4.49 -22.53
N CYS A 382 10.75 4.99 -23.66
CA CYS A 382 10.57 4.18 -24.86
C CYS A 382 11.68 4.57 -25.83
N LYS A 383 12.72 3.74 -25.91
CA LYS A 383 13.55 3.61 -27.11
C LYS A 383 13.86 2.13 -27.27
N VAL A 384 13.18 1.51 -28.20
CA VAL A 384 13.74 0.37 -28.91
C VAL A 384 13.47 0.63 -30.40
N SER A 385 14.54 0.85 -31.10
CA SER A 385 14.67 0.75 -32.55
C SER A 385 14.47 -0.69 -32.97
#